data_23fb3be1c59802c2ef95d9f1d812de61
#
_entry.id   23fb3be1c59802c2ef95d9f1d812de61
#
_cell.length_a   1.000
_cell.length_b   1.000
_cell.length_c   1.000
_cell.angle_alpha   90.00
_cell.angle_beta   90.00
_cell.angle_gamma   90.00
#
_symmetry.space_group_name_H-M   'P 1'
#
loop_
_entity.id
_entity.type
_entity.pdbx_description
1 polymer ?
#
loop_
_entity_poly.entity_id
_entity_poly.type
_entity_poly.pdbx_seq_one_letter_code
_entity_poly.pdbx_strand_id
1 'polypeptide(L)' 'MSHNLSLLPPSEKNKVELDKQASFVVWQMKEAKAGPEAIREQLEKIADEAEQAWFEQCVDKYKRMMGVM' A
#
# COMPACT_ATOMS: atom_id res chain seq x y z
N MET A 1 27.35 5.33 5.30
CA MET A 1 26.63 5.02 5.23
C MET A 1 25.98 4.69 4.54
N SER A 2 25.98 4.40 4.20
CA SER A 2 25.44 4.21 3.46
C SER A 2 24.45 3.85 3.42
N HIS A 3 23.88 4.07 3.48
CA HIS A 3 22.79 3.72 3.49
C HIS A 3 22.29 3.51 2.44
N ASN A 4 21.75 2.67 2.19
CA ASN A 4 20.91 2.36 1.30
C ASN A 4 19.70 3.02 1.54
N LEU A 5 19.36 4.06 0.78
CA LEU A 5 18.13 4.78 0.92
C LEU A 5 16.93 3.90 0.71
N SER A 6 17.05 2.89 -0.12
CA SER A 6 15.91 2.00 -0.36
C SER A 6 15.59 1.14 0.85
N LEU A 7 16.47 1.09 1.83
CA LEU A 7 16.20 0.35 3.05
C LEU A 7 15.60 1.21 4.15
N LEU A 8 15.54 2.52 3.91
CA LEU A 8 14.93 3.41 4.90
C LEU A 8 13.43 3.39 4.76
N PRO A 9 12.71 3.48 5.87
CA PRO A 9 11.24 3.54 5.78
C PRO A 9 10.81 4.84 5.10
N PRO A 10 9.63 4.85 4.50
CA PRO A 10 9.11 6.10 3.94
C PRO A 10 8.95 7.16 5.01
N SER A 11 8.93 8.42 4.60
CA SER A 11 8.69 9.52 5.53
C SER A 11 7.29 9.35 6.14
N GLU A 12 7.08 10.01 7.29
CA GLU A 12 5.79 9.92 7.96
C GLU A 12 4.65 10.38 7.06
N LYS A 13 4.89 11.46 6.30
CA LYS A 13 3.88 11.95 5.40
C LYS A 13 3.53 10.92 4.34
N ASN A 14 4.54 10.28 3.76
CA ASN A 14 4.31 9.29 2.73
C ASN A 14 3.63 8.05 3.31
N LYS A 15 3.97 7.69 4.54
CA LYS A 15 3.32 6.56 5.19
C LYS A 15 1.82 6.80 5.33
N VAL A 16 1.44 8.01 5.73
CA VAL A 16 0.04 8.35 5.90
C VAL A 16 -0.69 8.28 4.55
N GLU A 17 -0.06 8.83 3.51
CA GLU A 17 -0.66 8.80 2.18
C GLU A 17 -0.86 7.38 1.68
N LEU A 18 0.16 6.55 1.82
CA LEU A 18 0.09 5.17 1.36
C LEU A 18 -0.94 4.38 2.17
N ASP A 19 -1.02 4.66 3.46
CA ASP A 19 -1.99 4.02 4.33
C ASP A 19 -3.41 4.34 3.85
N LYS A 20 -3.67 5.61 3.55
CA LYS A 20 -4.98 6.01 3.05
C LYS A 20 -5.31 5.33 1.72
N GLN A 21 -4.34 5.28 0.83
CA GLN A 21 -4.55 4.66 -0.48
C GLN A 21 -4.83 3.18 -0.33
N ALA A 22 -4.09 2.50 0.55
CA ALA A 22 -4.31 1.08 0.79
C ALA A 22 -5.70 0.83 1.35
N SER A 23 -6.11 1.64 2.30
CA SER A 23 -7.43 1.53 2.90
C SER A 23 -8.51 1.69 1.84
N PHE A 24 -8.37 2.68 0.98
CA PHE A 24 -9.35 2.95 -0.06
C PHE A 24 -9.44 1.80 -1.06
N VAL A 25 -8.28 1.29 -1.48
CA VAL A 25 -8.25 0.20 -2.45
C VAL A 25 -8.92 -1.05 -1.88
N VAL A 26 -8.60 -1.38 -0.62
CA VAL A 26 -9.20 -2.55 0.01
C VAL A 26 -10.70 -2.36 0.17
N TRP A 27 -11.12 -1.16 0.54
CA TRP A 27 -12.56 -0.87 0.65
C TRP A 27 -13.26 -1.08 -0.68
N GLN A 28 -12.65 -0.62 -1.77
CA GLN A 28 -13.22 -0.82 -3.10
C GLN A 28 -13.34 -2.30 -3.43
N MET A 29 -12.35 -3.09 -3.04
CA MET A 29 -12.40 -4.53 -3.27
C MET A 29 -13.51 -5.17 -2.45
N LYS A 30 -13.67 -4.72 -1.21
CA LYS A 30 -14.73 -5.23 -0.35
C LYS A 30 -16.11 -4.93 -0.94
N GLU A 31 -16.26 -3.75 -1.53
CA GLU A 31 -17.53 -3.34 -2.12
C GLU A 31 -17.70 -3.87 -3.55
N ALA A 32 -16.76 -4.65 -4.02
CA ALA A 32 -16.76 -5.21 -5.37
C ALA A 32 -16.72 -4.13 -6.45
N LYS A 33 -16.13 -2.98 -6.12
CA LYS A 33 -15.96 -1.91 -7.10
C LYS A 33 -14.64 -2.00 -7.83
N ALA A 34 -13.71 -2.80 -7.33
CA ALA A 34 -12.43 -3.01 -7.96
C ALA A 34 -11.96 -4.42 -7.65
N GLY A 35 -11.12 -4.95 -8.52
CA GLY A 35 -10.53 -6.27 -8.31
C GLY A 35 -9.12 -6.17 -7.79
N PRO A 36 -8.44 -7.34 -7.68
CA PRO A 36 -7.06 -7.36 -7.16
C PRO A 36 -6.09 -6.55 -8.03
N GLU A 37 -6.42 -6.35 -9.29
CA GLU A 37 -5.53 -5.57 -10.16
C GLU A 37 -5.37 -4.13 -9.68
N ALA A 38 -6.30 -3.63 -8.87
CA ALA A 38 -6.21 -2.27 -8.35
C ALA A 38 -4.95 -2.13 -7.47
N ILE A 39 -4.59 -3.17 -6.73
CA ILE A 39 -3.39 -3.15 -5.90
C ILE A 39 -2.16 -3.05 -6.78
N ARG A 40 -2.12 -3.85 -7.84
CA ARG A 40 -0.98 -3.83 -8.75
C ARG A 40 -0.83 -2.47 -9.43
N GLU A 41 -1.95 -1.89 -9.84
CA GLU A 41 -1.91 -0.59 -10.49
C GLU A 41 -1.33 0.48 -9.57
N GLN A 42 -1.71 0.44 -8.30
CA GLN A 42 -1.16 1.39 -7.36
C GLN A 42 0.33 1.16 -7.13
N LEU A 43 0.74 -0.11 -7.05
CA LEU A 43 2.15 -0.43 -6.87
C LEU A 43 2.99 0.08 -8.04
N GLU A 44 2.46 -0.02 -9.25
CA GLU A 44 3.19 0.43 -10.42
C GLU A 44 3.41 1.94 -10.41
N LYS A 45 2.55 2.67 -9.73
CA LYS A 45 2.70 4.12 -9.63
C LYS A 45 3.70 4.53 -8.56
N ILE A 46 4.09 3.60 -7.70
CA ILE A 46 5.01 3.89 -6.61
C ILE A 46 6.42 3.49 -7.09
N ALA A 47 7.30 4.48 -7.17
CA ALA A 47 8.64 4.23 -7.68
C ALA A 47 9.59 3.69 -6.62
N ASP A 48 9.36 4.02 -5.37
CA ASP A 48 10.26 3.68 -4.27
C ASP A 48 9.92 2.30 -3.71
N GLU A 49 10.93 1.44 -3.61
CA GLU A 49 10.71 0.07 -3.13
C GLU A 49 10.25 0.04 -1.68
N ALA A 50 10.78 0.93 -0.85
CA ALA A 50 10.36 0.97 0.54
C ALA A 50 8.89 1.38 0.65
N GLU A 51 8.46 2.29 -0.21
CA GLU A 51 7.07 2.71 -0.23
C GLU A 51 6.18 1.59 -0.76
N GLN A 52 6.65 0.85 -1.75
CA GLN A 52 5.88 -0.30 -2.24
C GLN A 52 5.69 -1.33 -1.14
N ALA A 53 6.73 -1.63 -0.39
CA ALA A 53 6.64 -2.58 0.71
C ALA A 53 5.68 -2.09 1.77
N TRP A 54 5.73 -0.81 2.09
CA TRP A 54 4.83 -0.22 3.06
C TRP A 54 3.38 -0.31 2.60
N PHE A 55 3.14 0.01 1.33
CA PHE A 55 1.80 -0.07 0.78
C PHE A 55 1.25 -1.49 0.85
N GLU A 56 2.08 -2.47 0.49
CA GLU A 56 1.66 -3.86 0.54
C GLU A 56 1.31 -4.29 1.96
N GLN A 57 2.10 -3.86 2.93
CA GLN A 57 1.81 -4.18 4.32
C GLN A 57 0.49 -3.56 4.77
N CYS A 58 0.24 -2.33 4.33
CA CYS A 58 -1.01 -1.67 4.67
C CYS A 58 -2.20 -2.37 4.03
N VAL A 59 -2.05 -2.79 2.77
CA VAL A 59 -3.10 -3.51 2.08
C VAL A 59 -3.41 -4.80 2.83
N ASP A 60 -2.39 -5.55 3.20
CA ASP A 60 -2.58 -6.80 3.93
C ASP A 60 -3.29 -6.56 5.25
N LYS A 61 -2.88 -5.52 5.95
CA LYS A 61 -3.50 -5.16 7.22
C LYS A 61 -5.00 -4.89 7.03
N TYR A 62 -5.34 -4.09 6.05
CA TYR A 62 -6.74 -3.73 5.85
C TYR A 62 -7.56 -4.88 5.32
N LYS A 63 -6.95 -5.76 4.51
CA LYS A 63 -7.67 -6.95 4.06
C LYS A 63 -8.09 -7.80 5.25
N ARG A 64 -7.23 -7.93 6.23
CA ARG A 64 -7.56 -8.68 7.44
C ARG A 64 -8.60 -7.97 8.27
N MET A 65 -8.47 -6.66 8.39
CA MET A 65 -9.40 -5.88 9.20
C MET A 65 -10.79 -5.85 8.60
N MET A 66 -10.87 -5.79 7.28
CA MET A 66 -12.16 -5.69 6.59
C MET A 66 -12.70 -7.04 6.14
N GLY A 67 -11.95 -8.11 6.36
CA GLY A 67 -12.40 -9.43 5.97
C GLY A 67 -12.37 -9.68 4.47
N VAL A 68 -11.50 -9.00 3.76
CA VAL A 68 -11.34 -9.17 2.32
C VAL A 68 -10.25 -10.22 2.09
N MET A 69 -10.53 -11.12 1.16
CA MET A 69 -9.58 -12.19 0.89
C MET A 69 -8.74 -11.91 -0.34
#